data_a8e3011b810a6ee05b54dfabbb86e581
#
_entry.id   a8e3011b810a6ee05b54dfabbb86e581
#
_cell.length_a   1.000
_cell.length_b   1.000
_cell.length_c   1.000
_cell.angle_alpha   90.00
_cell.angle_beta   90.00
_cell.angle_gamma   90.00
#
_symmetry.space_group_name_H-M   'P 1'
#
loop_
_entity.id
_entity.type
_entity.pdbx_description
1 polymer ?
#
loop_
_entity_poly.entity_id
_entity_poly.type
_entity_poly.pdbx_seq_one_letter_code
_entity_poly.pdbx_strand_id
1 'polypeptide(L)'
;DLGKAENIWKKMSFSQVMDVDDGLMEALFDGEVPVREFLKKVWAKLSDGGVDITPLKELIHECVDEEKIRSCGKEFCLLTFSLSDFKELDLSVEDIPDGLLEDFLLASAYLLGFKNEPLHGKTYIDGGVINNVPTNSLLKRGYKDIIQIRILGPGRVPRAVLPEEGSFYEVIPRVSLGSILEFSEKRSRQNMKIGYYDTKRMIFGLEGSIYYIEQTHEECYYVEIMKLISELEKAEYRMKLKLPIACSDKELFLGMLEASAKLMRVQKYNIYKVDELWDIVCERFERYSETRLTQLPGFVYVIVGIRKEYKMDLKGRNFLTLKDYTPAEIEYLLDLAADLKEKKKKGIPVDTLRGKNIALIFEKSSTRTRCSFEVAAHDLGMGTTYLDPSCSQI
;
A
#
# COMPACT_ATOMS: atom_id res chain seq x y z
N ASP A 1 5.21 -24.37 13.13
CA ASP A 1 6.20 -24.15 12.06
C ASP A 1 5.60 -23.25 10.99
N LEU A 2 6.18 -22.02 10.84
CA LEU A 2 5.72 -21.02 9.87
C LEU A 2 5.74 -21.56 8.43
N GLY A 3 6.75 -22.38 8.07
CA GLY A 3 6.84 -22.97 6.73
C GLY A 3 5.72 -23.98 6.44
N LYS A 4 5.28 -24.74 7.45
CA LYS A 4 4.12 -25.65 7.31
C LYS A 4 2.84 -24.85 7.10
N ALA A 5 2.61 -23.82 7.90
CA ALA A 5 1.45 -22.94 7.78
C ALA A 5 1.42 -22.23 6.40
N GLU A 6 2.55 -21.67 5.95
CA GLU A 6 2.67 -21.04 4.64
C GLU A 6 2.33 -22.00 3.50
N ASN A 7 2.79 -23.25 3.57
CA ASN A 7 2.51 -24.28 2.57
C ASN A 7 1.03 -24.66 2.51
N ILE A 8 0.36 -24.75 3.67
CA ILE A 8 -1.08 -25.03 3.74
C ILE A 8 -1.85 -23.91 3.05
N TRP A 9 -1.59 -22.65 3.42
CA TRP A 9 -2.26 -21.51 2.79
C TRP A 9 -1.96 -21.38 1.31
N LYS A 10 -0.74 -21.70 0.84
CA LYS A 10 -0.36 -21.67 -0.58
C LYS A 10 -1.10 -22.70 -1.44
N LYS A 11 -1.55 -23.79 -0.83
CA LYS A 11 -2.23 -24.91 -1.52
C LYS A 11 -3.69 -25.02 -1.11
N MET A 12 -4.24 -24.01 -0.43
CA MET A 12 -5.62 -24.05 0.07
C MET A 12 -6.61 -24.27 -1.06
N SER A 13 -7.54 -25.23 -0.88
CA SER A 13 -8.65 -25.49 -1.78
C SER A 13 -9.97 -25.56 -1.02
N PHE A 14 -11.09 -25.48 -1.73
CA PHE A 14 -12.42 -25.59 -1.12
C PHE A 14 -12.64 -26.97 -0.50
N SER A 15 -12.18 -28.02 -1.17
CA SER A 15 -12.32 -29.41 -0.70
C SER A 15 -11.53 -29.71 0.57
N GLN A 16 -10.53 -28.90 0.93
CA GLN A 16 -9.82 -29.02 2.21
C GLN A 16 -10.59 -28.42 3.40
N VAL A 17 -11.62 -27.64 3.13
CA VAL A 17 -12.43 -26.96 4.16
C VAL A 17 -13.85 -27.50 4.20
N MET A 18 -14.40 -27.82 3.04
CA MET A 18 -15.80 -28.21 2.88
C MET A 18 -15.92 -29.40 1.93
N ASP A 19 -16.93 -30.27 2.16
CA ASP A 19 -17.26 -31.32 1.21
C ASP A 19 -17.94 -30.74 -0.06
N VAL A 20 -17.11 -30.21 -0.97
CA VAL A 20 -17.52 -29.62 -2.23
C VAL A 20 -16.52 -29.93 -3.34
N ASP A 21 -16.95 -29.82 -4.59
CA ASP A 21 -16.11 -29.96 -5.76
C ASP A 21 -15.34 -28.65 -6.03
N ASP A 22 -14.01 -28.69 -6.06
CA ASP A 22 -13.13 -27.52 -6.26
C ASP A 22 -13.40 -26.85 -7.61
N GLY A 23 -13.55 -27.62 -8.70
CA GLY A 23 -13.78 -27.07 -10.03
C GLY A 23 -15.11 -26.32 -10.14
N LEU A 24 -16.16 -26.84 -9.50
CA LEU A 24 -17.45 -26.14 -9.45
C LEU A 24 -17.36 -24.85 -8.65
N MET A 25 -16.64 -24.85 -7.54
CA MET A 25 -16.47 -23.65 -6.71
C MET A 25 -15.62 -22.61 -7.42
N GLU A 26 -14.53 -22.99 -8.08
CA GLU A 26 -13.70 -22.08 -8.88
C GLU A 26 -14.50 -21.44 -10.00
N ALA A 27 -15.25 -22.24 -10.79
CA ALA A 27 -16.10 -21.74 -11.87
C ALA A 27 -17.18 -20.76 -11.38
N LEU A 28 -17.70 -20.95 -10.15
CA LEU A 28 -18.62 -20.02 -9.52
C LEU A 28 -17.96 -18.68 -9.20
N PHE A 29 -16.80 -18.71 -8.53
CA PHE A 29 -16.10 -17.49 -8.13
C PHE A 29 -15.46 -16.75 -9.30
N ASP A 30 -15.10 -17.43 -10.36
CA ASP A 30 -14.68 -16.83 -11.64
C ASP A 30 -15.85 -16.30 -12.49
N GLY A 31 -17.13 -16.54 -12.05
CA GLY A 31 -18.35 -16.01 -12.69
C GLY A 31 -18.80 -16.81 -13.92
N GLU A 32 -18.28 -18.01 -14.12
CA GLU A 32 -18.62 -18.89 -15.23
C GLU A 32 -19.95 -19.63 -15.02
N VAL A 33 -20.34 -19.82 -13.76
CA VAL A 33 -21.61 -20.47 -13.37
C VAL A 33 -22.60 -19.41 -12.84
N PRO A 34 -23.86 -19.41 -13.31
CA PRO A 34 -24.87 -18.50 -12.77
C PRO A 34 -25.10 -18.72 -11.26
N VAL A 35 -25.05 -17.65 -10.49
CA VAL A 35 -25.28 -17.65 -9.03
C VAL A 35 -26.55 -18.39 -8.64
N ARG A 36 -27.61 -18.35 -9.50
CA ARG A 36 -28.90 -19.03 -9.28
C ARG A 36 -28.79 -20.55 -9.24
N GLU A 37 -27.91 -21.14 -10.06
CA GLU A 37 -27.69 -22.60 -10.06
C GLU A 37 -26.90 -23.04 -8.81
N PHE A 38 -25.90 -22.24 -8.43
CA PHE A 38 -25.18 -22.45 -7.18
C PHE A 38 -26.12 -22.36 -5.97
N LEU A 39 -26.92 -21.32 -5.86
CA LEU A 39 -27.90 -21.18 -4.78
C LEU A 39 -28.82 -22.39 -4.68
N LYS A 40 -29.27 -22.98 -5.78
CA LYS A 40 -30.05 -24.21 -5.74
C LYS A 40 -29.33 -25.39 -5.10
N LYS A 41 -28.02 -25.56 -5.41
CA LYS A 41 -27.20 -26.63 -4.85
C LYS A 41 -26.90 -26.37 -3.37
N VAL A 42 -26.61 -25.13 -3.00
CA VAL A 42 -26.41 -24.72 -1.60
C VAL A 42 -27.70 -24.88 -0.79
N TRP A 43 -28.86 -24.47 -1.35
CA TRP A 43 -30.16 -24.68 -0.69
C TRP A 43 -30.47 -26.16 -0.47
N ALA A 44 -30.10 -27.03 -1.41
CA ALA A 44 -30.23 -28.47 -1.22
C ALA A 44 -29.39 -28.99 -0.05
N LYS A 45 -28.14 -28.54 0.08
CA LYS A 45 -27.26 -28.89 1.23
C LYS A 45 -27.73 -28.24 2.54
N LEU A 46 -28.26 -27.01 2.51
CA LEU A 46 -28.83 -26.36 3.68
C LEU A 46 -30.08 -27.05 4.20
N SER A 47 -30.89 -27.63 3.30
CA SER A 47 -32.05 -28.46 3.68
C SER A 47 -31.66 -29.79 4.30
N ASP A 48 -30.40 -30.24 4.10
CA ASP A 48 -29.81 -31.46 4.68
C ASP A 48 -28.92 -31.15 5.90
N GLY A 49 -29.13 -30.00 6.55
CA GLY A 49 -28.44 -29.60 7.79
C GLY A 49 -27.21 -28.71 7.62
N GLY A 50 -26.81 -28.36 6.40
CA GLY A 50 -25.69 -27.49 6.10
C GLY A 50 -24.58 -28.13 5.28
N VAL A 51 -23.54 -27.34 4.98
CA VAL A 51 -22.34 -27.83 4.27
C VAL A 51 -21.48 -28.62 5.22
N ASP A 52 -21.09 -29.84 4.83
CA ASP A 52 -20.22 -30.70 5.60
C ASP A 52 -18.81 -30.12 5.67
N ILE A 53 -18.23 -30.02 6.88
CA ILE A 53 -16.89 -29.50 7.17
C ILE A 53 -15.97 -30.58 7.78
N THR A 54 -16.27 -31.86 7.55
CA THR A 54 -15.38 -32.95 7.92
C THR A 54 -13.95 -32.74 7.41
N PRO A 55 -13.73 -32.23 6.16
CA PRO A 55 -12.38 -31.92 5.70
C PRO A 55 -11.66 -30.87 6.56
N LEU A 56 -12.36 -29.84 7.06
CA LEU A 56 -11.75 -28.86 7.97
C LEU A 56 -11.36 -29.52 9.31
N LYS A 57 -12.19 -30.42 9.82
CA LYS A 57 -11.89 -31.18 11.06
C LYS A 57 -10.63 -32.02 10.87
N GLU A 58 -10.49 -32.71 9.76
CA GLU A 58 -9.30 -33.51 9.42
C GLU A 58 -8.06 -32.61 9.27
N LEU A 59 -8.19 -31.48 8.61
CA LEU A 59 -7.11 -30.49 8.46
C LEU A 59 -6.64 -29.94 9.81
N ILE A 60 -7.56 -29.64 10.73
CA ILE A 60 -7.23 -29.23 12.10
C ILE A 60 -6.46 -30.34 12.81
N HIS A 61 -6.94 -31.56 12.74
CA HIS A 61 -6.28 -32.72 13.35
C HIS A 61 -4.85 -32.97 12.84
N GLU A 62 -4.62 -32.78 11.53
CA GLU A 62 -3.28 -32.89 10.93
C GLU A 62 -2.32 -31.76 11.33
N CYS A 63 -2.86 -30.58 11.63
CA CYS A 63 -2.08 -29.37 11.85
C CYS A 63 -1.81 -29.05 13.31
N VAL A 64 -2.73 -29.43 14.21
CA VAL A 64 -2.70 -29.09 15.64
C VAL A 64 -1.92 -30.13 16.39
N ASP A 65 -1.03 -29.67 17.25
CA ASP A 65 -0.29 -30.46 18.23
C ASP A 65 -0.56 -29.80 19.57
N GLU A 66 -1.58 -30.30 20.25
CA GLU A 66 -2.08 -29.75 21.51
C GLU A 66 -1.01 -29.73 22.59
N GLU A 67 -0.19 -30.78 22.68
CA GLU A 67 0.88 -30.90 23.69
C GLU A 67 1.93 -29.76 23.48
N LYS A 68 2.32 -29.54 22.25
CA LYS A 68 3.24 -28.41 21.91
C LYS A 68 2.64 -27.07 22.19
N ILE A 69 1.35 -26.88 21.90
CA ILE A 69 0.68 -25.59 22.15
C ILE A 69 0.67 -25.32 23.66
N ARG A 70 0.29 -26.29 24.48
CA ARG A 70 0.25 -26.12 25.92
C ARG A 70 1.64 -25.92 26.54
N SER A 71 2.66 -26.59 25.99
CA SER A 71 4.03 -26.52 26.53
C SER A 71 4.87 -25.34 25.98
N CYS A 72 4.38 -24.56 24.99
CA CYS A 72 5.17 -23.53 24.34
C CYS A 72 5.42 -22.26 25.18
N GLY A 73 4.78 -22.17 26.37
CA GLY A 73 4.92 -20.99 27.24
C GLY A 73 4.33 -19.68 26.71
N LYS A 74 3.51 -19.74 25.67
CA LYS A 74 2.76 -18.60 25.12
C LYS A 74 1.29 -18.78 25.43
N GLU A 75 0.64 -17.72 25.87
CA GLU A 75 -0.80 -17.72 26.02
C GLU A 75 -1.47 -17.84 24.64
N PHE A 76 -2.35 -18.82 24.49
CA PHE A 76 -3.18 -18.99 23.32
C PHE A 76 -4.64 -18.90 23.72
N CYS A 77 -5.38 -18.03 23.06
CA CYS A 77 -6.79 -17.79 23.35
C CYS A 77 -7.61 -17.93 22.07
N LEU A 78 -8.84 -18.40 22.23
CA LEU A 78 -9.82 -18.46 21.14
C LEU A 78 -11.19 -17.97 21.61
N LEU A 79 -11.98 -17.56 20.63
CA LEU A 79 -13.33 -17.05 20.87
C LEU A 79 -14.35 -17.89 20.13
N THR A 80 -15.41 -18.30 20.81
CA THR A 80 -16.56 -18.96 20.19
C THR A 80 -17.84 -18.51 20.89
N PHE A 81 -18.99 -18.76 20.29
CA PHE A 81 -20.28 -18.46 20.89
C PHE A 81 -21.09 -19.75 21.08
N SER A 82 -21.40 -20.09 22.33
CA SER A 82 -22.29 -21.21 22.64
C SER A 82 -23.73 -20.84 22.35
N LEU A 83 -24.33 -21.49 21.37
CA LEU A 83 -25.77 -21.35 21.08
C LEU A 83 -26.61 -21.99 22.20
N SER A 84 -26.11 -23.10 22.78
CA SER A 84 -26.82 -23.80 23.85
C SER A 84 -26.93 -23.00 25.14
N ASP A 85 -25.87 -22.25 25.51
CA ASP A 85 -25.84 -21.46 26.73
C ASP A 85 -26.13 -19.97 26.44
N PHE A 86 -26.25 -19.59 25.16
CA PHE A 86 -26.40 -18.22 24.65
C PHE A 86 -25.34 -17.26 25.23
N LYS A 87 -24.07 -17.70 25.15
CA LYS A 87 -22.95 -17.01 25.80
C LYS A 87 -21.71 -17.00 24.91
N GLU A 88 -21.03 -15.85 24.87
CA GLU A 88 -19.67 -15.72 24.33
C GLU A 88 -18.69 -16.44 25.27
N LEU A 89 -17.83 -17.26 24.69
CA LEU A 89 -16.77 -17.99 25.39
C LEU A 89 -15.42 -17.45 24.88
N ASP A 90 -14.75 -16.72 25.75
CA ASP A 90 -13.38 -16.21 25.57
C ASP A 90 -12.45 -17.09 26.40
N LEU A 91 -11.88 -18.11 25.76
CA LEU A 91 -11.17 -19.19 26.40
C LEU A 91 -9.67 -19.09 26.17
N SER A 92 -8.87 -19.20 27.21
CA SER A 92 -7.46 -19.56 27.09
C SER A 92 -7.29 -21.08 26.91
N VAL A 93 -6.14 -21.50 26.40
CA VAL A 93 -5.86 -22.93 26.29
C VAL A 93 -5.95 -23.67 27.64
N GLU A 94 -5.69 -22.95 28.74
CA GLU A 94 -5.77 -23.48 30.10
C GLU A 94 -7.22 -23.71 30.57
N ASP A 95 -8.18 -22.98 30.02
CA ASP A 95 -9.62 -23.14 30.30
C ASP A 95 -10.22 -24.35 29.55
N ILE A 96 -9.49 -24.85 28.54
CA ILE A 96 -9.94 -25.99 27.71
C ILE A 96 -9.39 -27.29 28.29
N PRO A 97 -10.25 -28.28 28.59
CA PRO A 97 -9.79 -29.58 29.04
C PRO A 97 -8.83 -30.26 28.06
N ASP A 98 -7.89 -31.04 28.57
CA ASP A 98 -6.91 -31.77 27.75
C ASP A 98 -7.61 -32.69 26.74
N GLY A 99 -7.13 -32.67 25.52
CA GLY A 99 -7.66 -33.43 24.38
C GLY A 99 -8.88 -32.79 23.68
N LEU A 100 -9.32 -31.59 24.09
CA LEU A 100 -10.48 -30.92 23.51
C LEU A 100 -10.12 -29.64 22.71
N LEU A 101 -8.85 -29.32 22.58
CA LEU A 101 -8.43 -28.10 21.87
C LEU A 101 -8.90 -28.09 20.42
N GLU A 102 -8.82 -29.19 19.70
CA GLU A 102 -9.27 -29.32 18.31
C GLU A 102 -10.77 -29.05 18.17
N ASP A 103 -11.59 -29.57 19.11
CA ASP A 103 -13.03 -29.35 19.11
C ASP A 103 -13.38 -27.86 19.32
N PHE A 104 -12.68 -27.16 20.20
CA PHE A 104 -12.89 -25.73 20.43
C PHE A 104 -12.35 -24.86 19.29
N LEU A 105 -11.27 -25.28 18.62
CA LEU A 105 -10.83 -24.63 17.36
C LEU A 105 -11.89 -24.77 16.27
N LEU A 106 -12.47 -25.96 16.12
CA LEU A 106 -13.58 -26.19 15.20
C LEU A 106 -14.80 -25.35 15.58
N ALA A 107 -15.15 -25.28 16.88
CA ALA A 107 -16.24 -24.45 17.39
C ALA A 107 -16.06 -22.97 17.05
N SER A 108 -14.81 -22.47 17.07
CA SER A 108 -14.45 -21.10 16.69
C SER A 108 -14.52 -20.85 15.18
N ALA A 109 -14.63 -21.88 14.36
CA ALA A 109 -14.70 -21.81 12.90
C ALA A 109 -16.08 -22.17 12.31
N TYR A 110 -17.06 -22.46 13.13
CA TYR A 110 -18.42 -22.77 12.67
C TYR A 110 -19.15 -21.55 12.08
N LEU A 111 -19.04 -21.36 10.79
CA LEU A 111 -19.76 -20.31 10.08
C LEU A 111 -21.25 -20.68 9.91
N LEU A 112 -22.09 -19.65 9.79
CA LEU A 112 -23.51 -19.84 9.43
C LEU A 112 -23.63 -20.52 8.06
N GLY A 113 -24.31 -21.67 8.03
CA GLY A 113 -24.47 -22.50 6.83
C GLY A 113 -23.62 -23.75 6.80
N PHE A 114 -22.67 -23.91 7.73
CA PHE A 114 -22.00 -25.18 7.96
C PHE A 114 -22.88 -26.14 8.75
N LYS A 115 -22.72 -27.44 8.50
CA LYS A 115 -23.40 -28.49 9.27
C LYS A 115 -22.84 -28.46 10.69
N ASN A 116 -23.68 -27.96 11.61
CA ASN A 116 -23.27 -27.75 12.99
C ASN A 116 -23.59 -28.98 13.82
N GLU A 117 -22.57 -29.75 14.11
CA GLU A 117 -22.65 -30.91 14.97
C GLU A 117 -22.41 -30.54 16.46
N PRO A 118 -23.19 -31.10 17.40
CA PRO A 118 -22.96 -30.81 18.81
C PRO A 118 -21.57 -31.34 19.26
N LEU A 119 -20.77 -30.44 19.81
CA LEU A 119 -19.50 -30.79 20.49
C LEU A 119 -19.77 -30.93 21.98
N HIS A 120 -19.54 -32.11 22.51
CA HIS A 120 -19.82 -32.44 23.94
C HIS A 120 -21.23 -32.05 24.40
N GLY A 121 -22.24 -32.26 23.52
CA GLY A 121 -23.65 -32.00 23.82
C GLY A 121 -24.07 -30.53 23.71
N LYS A 122 -23.21 -29.67 23.26
CA LYS A 122 -23.48 -28.23 23.03
C LYS A 122 -23.24 -27.85 21.58
N THR A 123 -23.98 -26.85 21.10
CA THR A 123 -23.80 -26.28 19.76
C THR A 123 -23.12 -24.91 19.84
N TYR A 124 -22.25 -24.66 18.86
CA TYR A 124 -21.40 -23.45 18.81
C TYR A 124 -21.50 -22.78 17.46
N ILE A 125 -21.18 -21.49 17.41
CA ILE A 125 -20.91 -20.75 16.17
C ILE A 125 -19.62 -19.96 16.32
N ASP A 126 -19.06 -19.56 15.18
CA ASP A 126 -17.88 -18.68 15.11
C ASP A 126 -18.06 -17.44 16.00
N GLY A 127 -17.11 -17.23 16.91
CA GLY A 127 -17.10 -16.09 17.80
C GLY A 127 -17.05 -14.74 17.07
N GLY A 128 -16.52 -14.72 15.85
CA GLY A 128 -16.46 -13.55 14.99
C GLY A 128 -17.83 -12.92 14.66
N VAL A 129 -18.92 -13.69 14.74
CA VAL A 129 -20.28 -13.17 14.57
C VAL A 129 -20.60 -12.10 15.62
N ILE A 130 -20.19 -12.31 16.87
CA ILE A 130 -20.45 -11.42 18.01
C ILE A 130 -19.28 -10.48 18.27
N ASN A 131 -18.05 -10.96 18.13
CA ASN A 131 -16.82 -10.24 18.43
C ASN A 131 -15.74 -10.60 17.39
N ASN A 132 -15.82 -9.97 16.23
CA ASN A 132 -14.95 -10.25 15.09
C ASN A 132 -13.50 -9.78 15.32
N VAL A 133 -13.27 -8.88 16.29
CA VAL A 133 -11.95 -8.36 16.64
C VAL A 133 -11.84 -8.30 18.17
N PRO A 134 -11.36 -9.36 18.83
CA PRO A 134 -11.41 -9.51 20.28
C PRO A 134 -10.30 -8.73 21.02
N THR A 135 -10.07 -7.45 20.66
CA THR A 135 -9.07 -6.59 21.31
C THR A 135 -9.35 -6.47 22.82
N ASN A 136 -10.64 -6.38 23.20
CA ASN A 136 -11.04 -6.32 24.60
C ASN A 136 -10.65 -7.57 25.41
N SER A 137 -10.54 -8.74 24.77
CA SER A 137 -10.07 -9.96 25.41
C SER A 137 -8.61 -9.82 25.88
N LEU A 138 -7.73 -9.29 25.02
CA LEU A 138 -6.33 -9.03 25.36
C LEU A 138 -6.20 -7.96 26.45
N LEU A 139 -6.98 -6.87 26.34
CA LEU A 139 -6.97 -5.81 27.34
C LEU A 139 -7.40 -6.31 28.74
N LYS A 140 -8.42 -7.16 28.82
CA LYS A 140 -8.85 -7.79 30.09
C LYS A 140 -7.78 -8.68 30.72
N ARG A 141 -6.91 -9.29 29.89
CA ARG A 141 -5.76 -10.08 30.31
C ARG A 141 -4.53 -9.23 30.67
N GLY A 142 -4.64 -7.89 30.55
CA GLY A 142 -3.58 -6.95 30.93
C GLY A 142 -2.55 -6.64 29.87
N TYR A 143 -2.73 -7.13 28.63
CA TYR A 143 -1.87 -6.77 27.52
C TYR A 143 -2.08 -5.31 27.13
N LYS A 144 -0.97 -4.56 27.02
CA LYS A 144 -0.98 -3.15 26.65
C LYS A 144 -0.40 -2.92 25.24
N ASP A 145 0.52 -3.78 24.83
CA ASP A 145 1.13 -3.74 23.49
C ASP A 145 0.43 -4.77 22.60
N ILE A 146 -0.32 -4.26 21.62
CA ILE A 146 -1.22 -5.07 20.80
C ILE A 146 -0.95 -4.82 19.32
N ILE A 147 -0.77 -5.91 18.56
CA ILE A 147 -0.82 -5.89 17.10
C ILE A 147 -2.13 -6.53 16.67
N GLN A 148 -3.00 -5.73 16.07
CA GLN A 148 -4.29 -6.16 15.56
C GLN A 148 -4.21 -6.42 14.05
N ILE A 149 -4.52 -7.64 13.62
CA ILE A 149 -4.58 -7.98 12.20
C ILE A 149 -6.06 -8.17 11.84
N ARG A 150 -6.56 -7.35 10.91
CA ARG A 150 -7.96 -7.40 10.46
C ARG A 150 -8.06 -7.99 9.06
N ILE A 151 -9.04 -8.88 8.89
CA ILE A 151 -9.36 -9.46 7.58
C ILE A 151 -10.67 -8.89 7.00
N LEU A 152 -11.31 -7.94 7.70
CA LEU A 152 -12.57 -7.28 7.34
C LEU A 152 -13.70 -8.28 7.05
N GLY A 153 -13.74 -9.38 7.79
CA GLY A 153 -14.83 -10.35 7.76
C GLY A 153 -16.15 -9.76 8.28
N PRO A 154 -17.29 -10.36 7.94
CA PRO A 154 -18.57 -9.98 8.52
C PRO A 154 -18.61 -10.31 10.01
N GLY A 155 -19.29 -9.48 10.78
CA GLY A 155 -19.44 -9.65 12.22
C GLY A 155 -19.38 -8.32 12.97
N ARG A 156 -19.72 -8.36 14.24
CA ARG A 156 -19.68 -7.18 15.09
C ARG A 156 -18.25 -6.91 15.55
N VAL A 157 -17.82 -5.65 15.47
CA VAL A 157 -16.55 -5.18 16.02
C VAL A 157 -16.85 -4.34 17.27
N PRO A 158 -16.69 -4.87 18.49
CA PRO A 158 -16.88 -4.10 19.71
C PRO A 158 -15.84 -2.98 19.81
N ARG A 159 -16.27 -1.84 20.34
CA ARG A 159 -15.35 -0.74 20.61
C ARG A 159 -14.41 -1.13 21.76
N ALA A 160 -13.10 -1.06 21.50
CA ALA A 160 -12.06 -1.19 22.51
C ALA A 160 -11.63 0.21 23.00
N VAL A 161 -11.42 0.34 24.31
CA VAL A 161 -10.82 1.53 24.91
C VAL A 161 -9.37 1.16 25.21
N LEU A 162 -8.47 1.70 24.40
CA LEU A 162 -7.05 1.45 24.53
C LEU A 162 -6.49 2.19 25.75
N PRO A 163 -5.55 1.60 26.51
CA PRO A 163 -4.89 2.25 27.62
C PRO A 163 -4.02 3.44 27.12
N GLU A 164 -3.81 4.44 27.97
CA GLU A 164 -2.91 5.55 27.65
C GLU A 164 -1.44 5.09 27.52
N GLU A 165 -1.08 4.06 28.28
CA GLU A 165 0.24 3.42 28.21
C GLU A 165 0.17 2.16 27.36
N GLY A 166 1.09 2.00 26.41
CA GLY A 166 1.19 0.83 25.54
C GLY A 166 1.24 1.22 24.06
N SER A 167 1.40 0.22 23.22
CA SER A 167 1.50 0.39 21.77
C SER A 167 0.38 -0.35 21.06
N PHE A 168 -0.28 0.32 20.15
CA PHE A 168 -1.32 -0.31 19.34
C PHE A 168 -0.98 -0.16 17.85
N TYR A 169 -0.82 -1.29 17.19
CA TYR A 169 -0.56 -1.35 15.76
C TYR A 169 -1.67 -2.10 15.07
N GLU A 170 -2.09 -1.62 13.91
CA GLU A 170 -3.17 -2.24 13.14
C GLU A 170 -2.73 -2.52 11.70
N VAL A 171 -2.91 -3.77 11.27
CA VAL A 171 -2.75 -4.20 9.89
C VAL A 171 -4.12 -4.38 9.28
N ILE A 172 -4.50 -3.50 8.35
CA ILE A 172 -5.79 -3.52 7.65
C ILE A 172 -5.56 -3.61 6.16
N PRO A 173 -6.20 -4.57 5.45
CA PRO A 173 -6.12 -4.64 4.01
C PRO A 173 -6.84 -3.45 3.37
N ARG A 174 -6.19 -2.77 2.43
CA ARG A 174 -6.78 -1.66 1.68
C ARG A 174 -7.53 -2.10 0.42
N VAL A 175 -7.45 -3.37 0.11
CA VAL A 175 -8.15 -4.00 -1.01
C VAL A 175 -8.98 -5.18 -0.50
N SER A 176 -10.05 -5.53 -1.21
CA SER A 176 -10.87 -6.68 -0.86
C SER A 176 -10.06 -7.97 -0.86
N LEU A 177 -10.18 -8.75 0.22
CA LEU A 177 -9.60 -10.08 0.33
C LEU A 177 -10.46 -11.17 -0.36
N GLY A 178 -11.59 -10.79 -0.98
CA GLY A 178 -12.53 -11.71 -1.59
C GLY A 178 -13.67 -12.12 -0.66
N SER A 179 -14.38 -13.17 -1.02
CA SER A 179 -15.42 -13.76 -0.16
C SER A 179 -14.81 -14.56 0.98
N ILE A 180 -15.49 -14.61 2.14
CA ILE A 180 -15.10 -15.45 3.27
C ILE A 180 -15.14 -16.96 2.96
N LEU A 181 -15.88 -17.36 1.94
CA LEU A 181 -15.99 -18.74 1.48
C LEU A 181 -15.12 -19.04 0.26
N GLU A 182 -14.24 -18.12 -0.16
CA GLU A 182 -13.36 -18.28 -1.31
C GLU A 182 -12.03 -18.92 -0.90
N PHE A 183 -12.01 -20.24 -0.83
CA PHE A 183 -10.82 -21.04 -0.47
C PHE A 183 -10.09 -21.54 -1.72
N SER A 184 -9.67 -20.65 -2.63
CA SER A 184 -8.88 -21.02 -3.79
C SER A 184 -7.40 -20.75 -3.60
N GLU A 185 -6.52 -21.60 -4.19
CA GLU A 185 -5.06 -21.39 -4.17
C GLU A 185 -4.69 -20.00 -4.70
N LYS A 186 -5.30 -19.58 -5.80
CA LYS A 186 -5.08 -18.27 -6.44
C LYS A 186 -5.38 -17.11 -5.46
N ARG A 187 -6.53 -17.17 -4.78
CA ARG A 187 -6.94 -16.16 -3.80
C ARG A 187 -6.05 -16.17 -2.58
N SER A 188 -5.77 -17.34 -2.01
CA SER A 188 -4.90 -17.47 -0.85
C SER A 188 -3.51 -16.91 -1.10
N ARG A 189 -2.87 -17.23 -2.22
CA ARG A 189 -1.58 -16.66 -2.61
C ARG A 189 -1.62 -15.14 -2.77
N GLN A 190 -2.72 -14.61 -3.31
CA GLN A 190 -2.92 -13.17 -3.43
C GLN A 190 -3.09 -12.51 -2.06
N ASN A 191 -3.91 -13.09 -1.17
CA ASN A 191 -4.15 -12.57 0.17
C ASN A 191 -2.87 -12.61 1.03
N MET A 192 -2.05 -13.64 0.90
CA MET A 192 -0.73 -13.70 1.56
C MET A 192 0.17 -12.54 1.11
N LYS A 193 0.18 -12.20 -0.20
CA LYS A 193 0.93 -11.04 -0.70
C LYS A 193 0.39 -9.73 -0.13
N ILE A 194 -0.94 -9.57 -0.11
CA ILE A 194 -1.58 -8.38 0.48
C ILE A 194 -1.17 -8.23 1.95
N GLY A 195 -1.33 -9.29 2.75
CA GLY A 195 -0.96 -9.26 4.16
C GLY A 195 0.51 -8.93 4.39
N TYR A 196 1.42 -9.49 3.59
CA TYR A 196 2.85 -9.19 3.65
C TYR A 196 3.15 -7.72 3.39
N TYR A 197 2.59 -7.14 2.34
CA TYR A 197 2.84 -5.74 2.00
C TYR A 197 2.10 -4.77 2.93
N ASP A 198 0.90 -5.09 3.40
CA ASP A 198 0.18 -4.27 4.37
C ASP A 198 0.87 -4.27 5.74
N THR A 199 1.47 -5.40 6.15
CA THR A 199 2.34 -5.45 7.33
C THR A 199 3.59 -4.57 7.15
N LYS A 200 4.23 -4.64 5.98
CA LYS A 200 5.36 -3.71 5.66
C LYS A 200 4.93 -2.25 5.69
N ARG A 201 3.72 -1.94 5.21
CA ARG A 201 3.19 -0.58 5.28
C ARG A 201 3.09 -0.10 6.73
N MET A 202 2.57 -0.93 7.62
CA MET A 202 2.47 -0.59 9.05
C MET A 202 3.86 -0.42 9.69
N ILE A 203 4.80 -1.34 9.42
CA ILE A 203 6.14 -1.31 10.03
C ILE A 203 6.97 -0.13 9.53
N PHE A 204 6.94 0.17 8.22
CA PHE A 204 7.78 1.18 7.59
C PHE A 204 7.08 2.51 7.33
N GLY A 205 5.81 2.67 7.76
CA GLY A 205 5.04 3.89 7.51
C GLY A 205 4.81 4.17 6.03
N LEU A 206 4.66 3.13 5.19
CA LEU A 206 4.48 3.31 3.75
C LEU A 206 3.14 3.97 3.43
N GLU A 207 3.18 4.88 2.50
CA GLU A 207 2.02 5.63 1.99
C GLU A 207 1.34 4.94 0.79
N GLY A 208 0.36 5.63 0.22
CA GLY A 208 -0.44 5.15 -0.90
C GLY A 208 -1.63 4.29 -0.47
N SER A 209 -2.63 4.22 -1.34
CA SER A 209 -3.85 3.43 -1.15
C SER A 209 -3.91 2.19 -2.06
N ILE A 210 -3.22 2.23 -3.20
CA ILE A 210 -3.15 1.16 -4.19
C ILE A 210 -1.75 0.54 -4.24
N TYR A 211 -0.74 1.36 -4.10
CA TYR A 211 0.68 1.02 -4.11
C TYR A 211 1.29 1.17 -2.72
N TYR A 212 2.53 0.73 -2.55
CA TYR A 212 3.30 0.83 -1.33
C TYR A 212 4.45 1.78 -1.59
N ILE A 213 4.35 3.01 -1.03
CA ILE A 213 5.21 4.13 -1.40
C ILE A 213 6.01 4.57 -0.17
N GLU A 214 7.34 4.60 -0.30
CA GLU A 214 8.22 5.15 0.73
C GLU A 214 8.06 6.67 0.81
N GLN A 215 7.95 7.19 2.02
CA GLN A 215 7.94 8.63 2.28
C GLN A 215 9.35 9.18 2.08
N THR A 216 9.61 9.70 0.88
CA THR A 216 10.92 10.26 0.51
C THR A 216 10.96 11.77 0.48
N HIS A 217 9.80 12.42 0.51
CA HIS A 217 9.66 13.88 0.42
C HIS A 217 8.76 14.42 1.53
N GLU A 218 9.07 15.63 1.96
CA GLU A 218 8.25 16.36 2.94
C GLU A 218 7.02 16.99 2.30
N GLU A 219 6.05 17.40 3.11
CA GLU A 219 4.78 17.99 2.66
C GLU A 219 4.98 19.21 1.75
N CYS A 220 5.98 20.06 2.04
CA CYS A 220 6.31 21.25 1.25
C CYS A 220 6.67 20.93 -0.21
N TYR A 221 7.28 19.77 -0.46
CA TYR A 221 7.59 19.32 -1.82
C TYR A 221 6.33 19.18 -2.66
N TYR A 222 5.29 18.54 -2.09
CA TYR A 222 4.03 18.32 -2.80
C TYR A 222 3.26 19.63 -2.99
N VAL A 223 3.31 20.53 -2.02
CA VAL A 223 2.70 21.88 -2.15
C VAL A 223 3.33 22.65 -3.30
N GLU A 224 4.65 22.63 -3.44
CA GLU A 224 5.33 23.31 -4.56
C GLU A 224 4.96 22.72 -5.91
N ILE A 225 4.96 21.40 -6.05
CA ILE A 225 4.58 20.73 -7.29
C ILE A 225 3.12 21.03 -7.65
N MET A 226 2.23 21.01 -6.68
CA MET A 226 0.81 21.19 -6.90
C MET A 226 0.41 22.65 -7.17
N LYS A 227 1.32 23.63 -7.03
CA LYS A 227 1.12 24.99 -7.52
C LYS A 227 1.03 25.09 -9.05
N LEU A 228 1.54 24.09 -9.77
CA LEU A 228 1.43 24.00 -11.23
C LEU A 228 0.01 23.64 -11.70
N ILE A 229 -0.89 23.31 -10.79
CA ILE A 229 -2.28 22.94 -11.06
C ILE A 229 -3.19 23.99 -10.44
N SER A 230 -4.18 24.46 -11.20
CA SER A 230 -5.19 25.39 -10.71
C SER A 230 -6.10 24.74 -9.65
N GLU A 231 -6.64 25.53 -8.72
CA GLU A 231 -7.56 25.03 -7.69
C GLU A 231 -8.84 24.39 -8.29
N LEU A 232 -9.25 24.86 -9.47
CA LEU A 232 -10.39 24.26 -10.18
C LEU A 232 -10.07 22.85 -10.66
N GLU A 233 -8.90 22.62 -11.24
CA GLU A 233 -8.43 21.31 -11.67
C GLU A 233 -8.21 20.38 -10.47
N LYS A 234 -7.63 20.88 -9.37
CA LYS A 234 -7.48 20.10 -8.14
C LYS A 234 -8.84 19.61 -7.63
N ALA A 235 -9.85 20.48 -7.62
CA ALA A 235 -11.21 20.10 -7.20
C ALA A 235 -11.82 19.04 -8.14
N GLU A 236 -11.63 19.17 -9.45
CA GLU A 236 -12.07 18.19 -10.43
C GLU A 236 -11.41 16.82 -10.21
N TYR A 237 -10.09 16.78 -9.98
CA TYR A 237 -9.36 15.53 -9.77
C TYR A 237 -9.69 14.88 -8.43
N ARG A 238 -9.94 15.65 -7.36
CA ARG A 238 -10.48 15.12 -6.09
C ARG A 238 -11.78 14.37 -6.31
N MET A 239 -12.71 14.94 -7.06
CA MET A 239 -13.98 14.30 -7.39
C MET A 239 -13.80 13.04 -8.24
N LYS A 240 -13.00 13.10 -9.30
CA LYS A 240 -12.73 11.94 -10.19
C LYS A 240 -12.06 10.78 -9.46
N LEU A 241 -11.20 11.06 -8.51
CA LEU A 241 -10.48 10.07 -7.72
C LEU A 241 -11.24 9.66 -6.44
N LYS A 242 -12.40 10.26 -6.19
CA LYS A 242 -13.23 10.04 -4.98
C LYS A 242 -12.45 10.31 -3.68
N LEU A 243 -11.58 11.30 -3.70
CA LEU A 243 -10.85 11.75 -2.54
C LEU A 243 -11.67 12.75 -1.71
N PRO A 244 -11.43 12.85 -0.39
CA PRO A 244 -12.06 13.87 0.44
C PRO A 244 -11.81 15.28 -0.09
N ILE A 245 -12.78 16.18 0.06
CA ILE A 245 -12.64 17.58 -0.37
C ILE A 245 -11.48 18.26 0.37
N ALA A 246 -11.28 17.90 1.63
CA ALA A 246 -10.22 18.45 2.49
C ALA A 246 -8.88 17.69 2.39
N CYS A 247 -8.69 16.81 1.38
CA CYS A 247 -7.41 16.11 1.23
C CYS A 247 -6.27 17.10 0.92
N SER A 248 -5.09 16.82 1.47
CA SER A 248 -3.89 17.62 1.24
C SER A 248 -3.41 17.55 -0.22
N ASP A 249 -2.54 18.47 -0.60
CA ASP A 249 -1.88 18.45 -1.91
C ASP A 249 -1.08 17.16 -2.13
N LYS A 250 -0.47 16.63 -1.07
CA LYS A 250 0.23 15.35 -1.06
C LYS A 250 -0.72 14.19 -1.35
N GLU A 251 -1.85 14.11 -0.63
CA GLU A 251 -2.84 13.05 -0.85
C GLU A 251 -3.42 13.08 -2.26
N LEU A 252 -3.68 14.29 -2.79
CA LEU A 252 -4.15 14.46 -4.16
C LEU A 252 -3.09 14.02 -5.17
N PHE A 253 -1.84 14.45 -5.00
CA PHE A 253 -0.73 14.07 -5.86
C PHE A 253 -0.52 12.54 -5.88
N LEU A 254 -0.43 11.92 -4.71
CA LEU A 254 -0.27 10.48 -4.60
C LEU A 254 -1.47 9.74 -5.21
N GLY A 255 -2.69 10.21 -5.00
CA GLY A 255 -3.88 9.66 -5.62
C GLY A 255 -3.85 9.71 -7.15
N MET A 256 -3.41 10.84 -7.74
CA MET A 256 -3.23 10.99 -9.18
C MET A 256 -2.13 10.07 -9.71
N LEU A 257 -1.00 9.97 -9.02
CA LEU A 257 0.13 9.11 -9.38
C LEU A 257 -0.26 7.63 -9.35
N GLU A 258 -0.90 7.18 -8.28
CA GLU A 258 -1.36 5.81 -8.12
C GLU A 258 -2.42 5.42 -9.17
N ALA A 259 -3.38 6.31 -9.44
CA ALA A 259 -4.39 6.08 -10.46
C ALA A 259 -3.74 5.99 -11.86
N SER A 260 -2.75 6.84 -12.15
CA SER A 260 -1.97 6.79 -13.38
C SER A 260 -1.16 5.48 -13.49
N ALA A 261 -0.48 5.07 -12.42
CA ALA A 261 0.27 3.82 -12.35
C ALA A 261 -0.63 2.59 -12.57
N LYS A 262 -1.84 2.61 -12.01
CA LYS A 262 -2.83 1.55 -12.22
C LYS A 262 -3.28 1.47 -13.69
N LEU A 263 -3.56 2.60 -14.33
CA LEU A 263 -3.92 2.66 -15.75
C LEU A 263 -2.77 2.17 -16.64
N MET A 264 -1.54 2.51 -16.28
CA MET A 264 -0.32 2.05 -16.95
C MET A 264 0.06 0.61 -16.58
N ARG A 265 -0.75 -0.12 -15.78
CA ARG A 265 -0.53 -1.50 -15.36
C ARG A 265 0.80 -1.72 -14.64
N VAL A 266 1.25 -0.76 -13.86
CA VAL A 266 2.43 -0.92 -13.00
C VAL A 266 2.16 -2.04 -11.98
N GLN A 267 3.18 -2.82 -11.65
CA GLN A 267 3.07 -3.92 -10.69
C GLN A 267 2.72 -3.37 -9.31
N LYS A 268 1.65 -3.89 -8.67
CA LYS A 268 1.17 -3.37 -7.39
C LYS A 268 2.02 -3.79 -6.20
N TYR A 269 2.47 -5.03 -6.18
CA TYR A 269 3.18 -5.64 -5.06
C TYR A 269 4.68 -5.42 -5.21
N ASN A 270 5.09 -4.22 -4.94
CA ASN A 270 6.46 -3.75 -4.81
C ASN A 270 6.45 -2.48 -3.95
N ILE A 271 7.57 -2.16 -3.31
CA ILE A 271 7.75 -0.90 -2.58
C ILE A 271 8.46 0.05 -3.54
N TYR A 272 7.89 1.22 -3.72
CA TYR A 272 8.38 2.24 -4.63
C TYR A 272 8.76 3.49 -3.87
N LYS A 273 9.80 4.17 -4.29
CA LYS A 273 9.97 5.60 -4.01
C LYS A 273 9.02 6.40 -4.91
N VAL A 274 8.62 7.59 -4.46
CA VAL A 274 7.72 8.46 -5.23
C VAL A 274 8.26 8.70 -6.63
N ASP A 275 9.54 9.11 -6.71
CA ASP A 275 10.19 9.41 -7.98
C ASP A 275 10.30 8.20 -8.91
N GLU A 276 10.61 7.03 -8.35
CA GLU A 276 10.69 5.77 -9.11
C GLU A 276 9.34 5.41 -9.74
N LEU A 277 8.25 5.45 -8.93
CA LEU A 277 6.91 5.17 -9.43
C LEU A 277 6.51 6.17 -10.52
N TRP A 278 6.85 7.42 -10.32
CA TRP A 278 6.56 8.51 -11.25
C TRP A 278 7.28 8.32 -12.58
N ASP A 279 8.56 7.98 -12.54
CA ASP A 279 9.37 7.70 -13.75
C ASP A 279 8.82 6.51 -14.54
N ILE A 280 8.45 5.43 -13.84
CA ILE A 280 7.81 4.25 -14.48
C ILE A 280 6.49 4.66 -15.16
N VAL A 281 5.70 5.54 -14.54
CA VAL A 281 4.46 6.04 -15.14
C VAL A 281 4.75 6.83 -16.42
N CYS A 282 5.75 7.72 -16.40
CA CYS A 282 6.13 8.51 -17.56
C CYS A 282 6.64 7.65 -18.72
N GLU A 283 7.55 6.70 -18.44
CA GLU A 283 8.06 5.78 -19.46
C GLU A 283 6.94 4.93 -20.11
N ARG A 284 6.01 4.45 -19.30
CA ARG A 284 4.88 3.66 -19.82
C ARG A 284 3.89 4.52 -20.57
N PHE A 285 3.68 5.77 -20.16
CA PHE A 285 2.85 6.72 -20.88
C PHE A 285 3.38 6.98 -22.28
N GLU A 286 4.68 7.17 -22.46
CA GLU A 286 5.31 7.37 -23.77
C GLU A 286 5.06 6.18 -24.70
N ARG A 287 5.32 4.97 -24.23
CA ARG A 287 5.02 3.74 -24.99
C ARG A 287 3.53 3.56 -25.29
N TYR A 288 2.66 3.99 -24.37
CA TYR A 288 1.20 3.89 -24.51
C TYR A 288 0.67 4.88 -25.54
N SER A 289 1.20 6.11 -25.54
CA SER A 289 0.80 7.18 -26.49
C SER A 289 1.13 6.84 -27.93
N GLU A 290 2.19 6.05 -28.17
CA GLU A 290 2.57 5.57 -29.51
C GLU A 290 1.64 4.49 -30.05
N THR A 291 0.95 3.74 -29.19
CA THR A 291 0.24 2.52 -29.57
C THR A 291 -1.28 2.61 -29.52
N ARG A 292 -1.88 3.60 -28.84
CA ARG A 292 -3.34 3.69 -28.61
C ARG A 292 -3.89 5.11 -28.70
N LEU A 293 -4.98 5.22 -29.47
CA LEU A 293 -5.77 6.44 -29.66
C LEU A 293 -6.82 6.70 -28.54
N THR A 294 -6.81 5.96 -27.44
CA THR A 294 -7.77 6.15 -26.34
C THR A 294 -7.39 7.33 -25.47
N GLN A 295 -8.32 8.25 -25.26
CA GLN A 295 -8.15 9.42 -24.42
C GLN A 295 -8.00 8.99 -22.95
N LEU A 296 -6.84 9.26 -22.35
CA LEU A 296 -6.59 9.03 -20.93
C LEU A 296 -7.24 10.15 -20.08
N PRO A 297 -7.54 9.89 -18.80
CA PRO A 297 -8.00 10.93 -17.88
C PRO A 297 -7.00 12.08 -17.77
N GLY A 298 -7.50 13.32 -17.66
CA GLY A 298 -6.68 14.53 -17.62
C GLY A 298 -5.55 14.52 -16.59
N PHE A 299 -5.80 13.94 -15.41
CA PHE A 299 -4.78 13.84 -14.36
C PHE A 299 -3.52 13.05 -14.79
N VAL A 300 -3.64 12.12 -15.75
CA VAL A 300 -2.47 11.36 -16.26
C VAL A 300 -1.55 12.31 -17.03
N TYR A 301 -2.11 13.13 -17.92
CA TYR A 301 -1.34 14.14 -18.67
C TYR A 301 -0.68 15.15 -17.73
N VAL A 302 -1.39 15.54 -16.67
CA VAL A 302 -0.88 16.48 -15.66
C VAL A 302 0.30 15.86 -14.91
N ILE A 303 0.17 14.63 -14.41
CA ILE A 303 1.27 13.93 -13.70
C ILE A 303 2.51 13.81 -14.59
N VAL A 304 2.34 13.42 -15.86
CA VAL A 304 3.45 13.29 -16.81
C VAL A 304 4.05 14.68 -17.14
N GLY A 305 3.20 15.68 -17.36
CA GLY A 305 3.65 17.04 -17.65
C GLY A 305 4.46 17.65 -16.52
N ILE A 306 3.96 17.57 -15.28
CA ILE A 306 4.66 18.04 -14.09
C ILE A 306 6.02 17.34 -13.95
N ARG A 307 6.11 16.02 -14.18
CA ARG A 307 7.38 15.30 -14.06
C ARG A 307 8.41 15.79 -15.06
N LYS A 308 7.99 16.05 -16.31
CA LYS A 308 8.87 16.59 -17.34
C LYS A 308 9.40 17.98 -16.97
N GLU A 309 8.51 18.84 -16.46
CA GLU A 309 8.88 20.19 -16.01
C GLU A 309 9.77 20.12 -14.76
N TYR A 310 9.43 19.26 -13.79
CA TYR A 310 10.16 19.13 -12.53
C TYR A 310 11.53 18.46 -12.71
N LYS A 311 11.68 17.48 -13.59
CA LYS A 311 12.99 16.89 -13.94
C LYS A 311 13.97 17.89 -14.53
N MET A 312 13.46 18.96 -15.12
CA MET A 312 14.27 20.03 -15.69
C MET A 312 14.54 21.16 -14.69
N ASP A 313 13.98 21.14 -13.48
CA ASP A 313 14.33 22.10 -12.43
C ASP A 313 15.66 21.73 -11.77
N LEU A 314 16.73 22.34 -12.26
CA LEU A 314 18.09 22.20 -11.76
C LEU A 314 18.41 23.18 -10.62
N LYS A 315 17.42 23.89 -10.10
CA LYS A 315 17.56 24.90 -9.05
C LYS A 315 18.16 24.31 -7.78
N GLY A 316 19.22 24.94 -7.29
CA GLY A 316 19.92 24.52 -6.07
C GLY A 316 20.83 23.29 -6.23
N ARG A 317 20.94 22.71 -7.42
CA ARG A 317 21.88 21.62 -7.67
C ARG A 317 23.28 22.15 -7.95
N ASN A 318 24.27 21.45 -7.40
CA ASN A 318 25.69 21.74 -7.67
C ASN A 318 26.12 21.07 -8.97
N PHE A 319 26.80 21.79 -9.84
CA PHE A 319 27.36 21.26 -11.09
C PHE A 319 28.84 20.90 -10.85
N LEU A 320 29.09 19.73 -10.26
CA LEU A 320 30.46 19.29 -9.96
C LEU A 320 31.05 18.43 -11.09
N THR A 321 30.26 17.53 -11.63
CA THR A 321 30.69 16.68 -12.75
C THR A 321 29.50 16.40 -13.68
N LEU A 322 29.78 16.13 -14.98
CA LEU A 322 28.75 15.69 -15.93
C LEU A 322 28.07 14.37 -15.52
N LYS A 323 28.71 13.56 -14.67
CA LYS A 323 28.16 12.30 -14.19
C LYS A 323 27.00 12.48 -13.20
N ASP A 324 26.88 13.68 -12.62
CA ASP A 324 25.81 14.01 -11.66
C ASP A 324 24.49 14.34 -12.39
N TYR A 325 24.52 14.38 -13.71
CA TYR A 325 23.39 14.79 -14.56
C TYR A 325 23.05 13.72 -15.59
N THR A 326 21.76 13.59 -15.87
CA THR A 326 21.30 12.73 -16.98
C THR A 326 21.60 13.40 -18.33
N PRO A 327 21.68 12.64 -19.44
CA PRO A 327 21.82 13.19 -20.78
C PRO A 327 20.77 14.25 -21.11
N ALA A 328 19.51 14.04 -20.72
CA ALA A 328 18.41 14.99 -20.96
C ALA A 328 18.60 16.30 -20.18
N GLU A 329 19.11 16.27 -18.95
CA GLU A 329 19.42 17.47 -18.17
C GLU A 329 20.58 18.26 -18.80
N ILE A 330 21.59 17.58 -19.33
CA ILE A 330 22.68 18.23 -20.05
C ILE A 330 22.18 18.87 -21.35
N GLU A 331 21.35 18.15 -22.11
CA GLU A 331 20.73 18.69 -23.34
C GLU A 331 19.89 19.94 -23.05
N TYR A 332 19.07 19.91 -21.99
CA TYR A 332 18.33 21.09 -21.51
C TYR A 332 19.25 22.27 -21.16
N LEU A 333 20.38 22.05 -20.46
CA LEU A 333 21.33 23.11 -20.15
C LEU A 333 21.98 23.71 -21.41
N LEU A 334 22.25 22.90 -22.42
CA LEU A 334 22.78 23.36 -23.70
C LEU A 334 21.74 24.17 -24.46
N ASP A 335 20.47 23.75 -24.48
CA ASP A 335 19.37 24.49 -25.11
C ASP A 335 19.11 25.81 -24.41
N LEU A 336 19.10 25.84 -23.07
CA LEU A 336 18.99 27.04 -22.26
C LEU A 336 20.14 28.02 -22.57
N ALA A 337 21.38 27.50 -22.64
CA ALA A 337 22.53 28.35 -23.00
C ALA A 337 22.41 28.91 -24.41
N ALA A 338 21.89 28.16 -25.38
CA ALA A 338 21.64 28.61 -26.74
C ALA A 338 20.57 29.72 -26.78
N ASP A 339 19.44 29.53 -26.08
CA ASP A 339 18.36 30.51 -25.97
C ASP A 339 18.85 31.82 -25.33
N LEU A 340 19.56 31.78 -24.22
CA LEU A 340 20.12 32.94 -23.53
C LEU A 340 21.12 33.70 -24.44
N LYS A 341 21.94 32.95 -25.19
CA LYS A 341 22.89 33.53 -26.15
C LYS A 341 22.19 34.24 -27.32
N GLU A 342 21.09 33.64 -27.80
CA GLU A 342 20.27 34.27 -28.87
C GLU A 342 19.57 35.53 -28.37
N LYS A 343 18.97 35.49 -27.18
CA LYS A 343 18.35 36.66 -26.54
C LYS A 343 19.36 37.82 -26.39
N LYS A 344 20.55 37.53 -25.91
CA LYS A 344 21.64 38.52 -25.82
C LYS A 344 21.99 39.10 -27.17
N LYS A 345 22.12 38.30 -28.24
CA LYS A 345 22.38 38.78 -29.59
C LYS A 345 21.28 39.71 -30.11
N LYS A 346 20.01 39.44 -29.72
CA LYS A 346 18.82 40.23 -30.08
C LYS A 346 18.63 41.46 -29.19
N GLY A 347 19.48 41.67 -28.18
CA GLY A 347 19.34 42.78 -27.22
C GLY A 347 18.14 42.63 -26.27
N ILE A 348 17.62 41.40 -26.12
CA ILE A 348 16.51 41.12 -25.21
C ILE A 348 17.09 40.94 -23.79
N PRO A 349 16.68 41.77 -22.79
CA PRO A 349 17.20 41.66 -21.45
C PRO A 349 16.74 40.34 -20.78
N VAL A 350 17.65 39.70 -20.02
CA VAL A 350 17.41 38.47 -19.30
C VAL A 350 17.79 38.57 -17.82
N ASP A 351 17.56 39.72 -17.22
CA ASP A 351 17.93 40.09 -15.85
C ASP A 351 17.08 39.45 -14.74
N THR A 352 16.84 38.15 -14.87
CA THR A 352 15.97 37.34 -13.99
C THR A 352 16.55 37.10 -12.61
N LEU A 353 17.85 37.38 -12.38
CA LEU A 353 18.55 37.11 -11.12
C LEU A 353 18.97 38.40 -10.41
N ARG A 354 18.21 39.48 -10.56
CA ARG A 354 18.46 40.75 -9.87
C ARG A 354 18.56 40.58 -8.36
N GLY A 355 19.56 41.25 -7.76
CA GLY A 355 19.79 41.23 -6.32
C GLY A 355 20.53 39.97 -5.79
N LYS A 356 20.89 39.04 -6.65
CA LYS A 356 21.76 37.92 -6.32
C LYS A 356 23.20 38.27 -6.59
N ASN A 357 24.13 37.63 -5.83
CA ASN A 357 25.57 37.79 -6.00
C ASN A 357 26.21 36.41 -6.23
N ILE A 358 27.27 36.41 -7.05
CA ILE A 358 28.08 35.21 -7.28
C ILE A 358 29.53 35.50 -6.86
N ALA A 359 30.12 34.59 -6.08
CA ALA A 359 31.55 34.61 -5.78
C ALA A 359 32.29 33.77 -6.81
N LEU A 360 33.32 34.33 -7.41
CA LEU A 360 34.21 33.66 -8.38
C LEU A 360 35.54 33.36 -7.70
N ILE A 361 35.86 32.08 -7.55
CA ILE A 361 37.11 31.62 -6.93
C ILE A 361 37.82 30.72 -7.94
N PHE A 362 39.02 31.08 -8.34
CA PHE A 362 39.83 30.31 -9.29
C PHE A 362 41.19 29.98 -8.68
N GLU A 363 41.50 28.70 -8.49
CA GLU A 363 42.79 28.23 -8.00
C GLU A 363 43.94 28.60 -8.95
N LYS A 364 43.70 28.56 -10.25
CA LYS A 364 44.62 29.02 -11.30
C LYS A 364 44.02 30.22 -12.03
N SER A 365 44.86 31.20 -12.32
CA SER A 365 44.48 32.40 -13.06
C SER A 365 43.91 32.01 -14.45
N SER A 366 42.66 32.30 -14.70
CA SER A 366 41.99 32.05 -15.98
C SER A 366 41.19 33.28 -16.38
N THR A 367 41.82 34.24 -17.00
CA THR A 367 41.19 35.49 -17.42
C THR A 367 39.97 35.27 -18.30
N ARG A 368 40.06 34.38 -19.29
CA ARG A 368 38.98 34.09 -20.20
C ARG A 368 37.74 33.53 -19.51
N THR A 369 37.93 32.52 -18.65
CA THR A 369 36.84 31.86 -17.92
C THR A 369 36.21 32.84 -16.93
N ARG A 370 37.04 33.57 -16.17
CA ARG A 370 36.57 34.59 -15.24
C ARG A 370 35.68 35.63 -15.94
N CYS A 371 36.17 36.24 -17.02
CA CYS A 371 35.42 37.25 -17.77
C CYS A 371 34.09 36.68 -18.33
N SER A 372 34.07 35.40 -18.74
CA SER A 372 32.85 34.77 -19.21
C SER A 372 31.78 34.65 -18.10
N PHE A 373 32.18 34.26 -16.88
CA PHE A 373 31.26 34.21 -15.73
C PHE A 373 30.82 35.62 -15.27
N GLU A 374 31.74 36.57 -15.23
CA GLU A 374 31.42 37.97 -14.87
C GLU A 374 30.40 38.58 -15.84
N VAL A 375 30.60 38.41 -17.14
CA VAL A 375 29.69 38.91 -18.16
C VAL A 375 28.35 38.20 -18.11
N ALA A 376 28.32 36.87 -17.93
CA ALA A 376 27.08 36.10 -17.81
C ALA A 376 26.28 36.53 -16.58
N ALA A 377 26.93 36.70 -15.42
CA ALA A 377 26.27 37.18 -14.22
C ALA A 377 25.69 38.58 -14.40
N HIS A 378 26.43 39.49 -15.01
CA HIS A 378 25.94 40.84 -15.32
C HIS A 378 24.73 40.84 -16.26
N ASP A 379 24.74 40.01 -17.31
CA ASP A 379 23.61 39.84 -18.23
C ASP A 379 22.35 39.33 -17.51
N LEU A 380 22.52 38.52 -16.50
CA LEU A 380 21.43 37.98 -15.65
C LEU A 380 21.00 38.91 -14.50
N GLY A 381 21.63 40.12 -14.40
CA GLY A 381 21.32 41.10 -13.35
C GLY A 381 21.96 40.83 -12.00
N MET A 382 22.97 39.96 -11.93
CA MET A 382 23.68 39.61 -10.70
C MET A 382 24.86 40.53 -10.43
N GLY A 383 25.23 40.70 -9.15
CA GLY A 383 26.53 41.17 -8.73
C GLY A 383 27.59 40.08 -8.78
N THR A 384 28.87 40.46 -9.02
CA THR A 384 30.00 39.51 -8.99
C THR A 384 31.04 39.98 -8.01
N THR A 385 31.68 39.03 -7.30
CA THR A 385 32.84 39.23 -6.44
C THR A 385 33.90 38.21 -6.83
N TYR A 386 35.06 38.71 -7.29
CA TYR A 386 36.22 37.86 -7.54
C TYR A 386 37.07 37.75 -6.30
N LEU A 387 37.39 36.53 -5.89
CA LEU A 387 38.26 36.23 -4.77
C LEU A 387 39.51 35.53 -5.32
N ASP A 388 40.66 36.25 -5.28
CA ASP A 388 41.93 35.70 -5.70
C ASP A 388 42.57 34.97 -4.54
N PRO A 389 42.87 33.67 -4.64
CA PRO A 389 43.48 32.91 -3.55
C PRO A 389 44.85 33.42 -3.14
N SER A 390 45.59 34.11 -4.04
CA SER A 390 46.91 34.69 -3.74
C SER A 390 46.85 35.97 -2.89
N CYS A 391 45.68 36.62 -2.86
CA CYS A 391 45.44 37.89 -2.18
C CYS A 391 44.31 37.85 -1.17
N SER A 392 43.62 36.73 -1.02
CA SER A 392 42.48 36.54 -0.12
C SER A 392 42.85 35.55 0.98
N GLN A 393 42.32 35.78 2.18
CA GLN A 393 42.47 34.82 3.31
C GLN A 393 41.42 33.68 3.17
N ILE A 394 41.51 32.91 2.10
CA ILE A 394 40.61 31.78 1.85
C ILE A 394 41.44 30.50 1.86
#